data_16d4a38f34c20c556d180524fdaf76f5
#
_entry.id   16d4a38f34c20c556d180524fdaf76f5
#
_cell.length_a   1.000
_cell.length_b   1.000
_cell.length_c   1.000
_cell.angle_alpha   90.00
_cell.angle_beta   90.00
_cell.angle_gamma   90.00
#
_symmetry.space_group_name_H-M   'P 1'
#
loop_
_entity.id
_entity.type
_entity.pdbx_description
1 polymer ?
#
loop_
_entity_poly.entity_id
_entity_poly.type
_entity_poly.pdbx_seq_one_letter_code
_entity_poly.pdbx_strand_id
1 'polypeptide(L)'
;MDSTPGGAFDALLRLTRAGLGGSIDGGRQFVSWIHERDYVRAVEFLLERDDLDGPVNVAAPQPLPQRDFMAALRAAAGVPVGLPTTRWMAEVGAFFLGTETELVLKSRRVVPGCLLGAGFRFEFPDWTAAARDLVARRK
;
A
#
# COMPACT_ATOMS: atom_id res chain seq x y z
N MET A 1 -5.28 -1.71 0.91
CA MET A 1 -4.46 -2.72 1.61
C MET A 1 -5.31 -3.33 2.69
N ASP A 2 -5.61 -4.59 2.55
CA ASP A 2 -6.39 -5.36 3.49
C ASP A 2 -5.57 -6.54 4.04
N SER A 3 -5.99 -7.06 5.18
CA SER A 3 -5.35 -8.20 5.83
C SER A 3 -5.89 -9.55 5.36
N THR A 4 -6.72 -9.59 4.31
CA THR A 4 -7.34 -10.82 3.79
C THR A 4 -6.29 -11.75 3.17
N PRO A 5 -6.36 -13.08 3.39
CA PRO A 5 -5.50 -14.05 2.73
C PRO A 5 -5.64 -14.00 1.21
N GLY A 6 -4.49 -13.96 0.49
CA GLY A 6 -4.46 -13.92 -0.97
C GLY A 6 -4.58 -12.52 -1.59
N GLY A 7 -4.75 -11.46 -0.77
CA GLY A 7 -4.73 -10.08 -1.24
C GLY A 7 -3.31 -9.55 -1.51
N ALA A 8 -3.23 -8.34 -2.10
CA ALA A 8 -1.96 -7.70 -2.44
C ALA A 8 -1.04 -7.51 -1.21
N PHE A 9 -1.59 -7.17 -0.06
CA PHE A 9 -0.83 -7.04 1.18
C PHE A 9 -0.25 -8.38 1.63
N ASP A 10 -1.03 -9.47 1.54
CA ASP A 10 -0.57 -10.81 1.89
C ASP A 10 0.62 -11.26 1.01
N ALA A 11 0.55 -10.99 -0.29
CA ALA A 11 1.66 -11.27 -1.21
C ALA A 11 2.92 -10.48 -0.84
N LEU A 12 2.79 -9.18 -0.55
CA LEU A 12 3.90 -8.33 -0.12
C LEU A 12 4.49 -8.78 1.22
N LEU A 13 3.66 -9.19 2.17
CA LEU A 13 4.09 -9.67 3.46
C LEU A 13 4.84 -11.01 3.36
N ARG A 14 4.39 -11.92 2.51
CA ARG A 14 5.09 -13.19 2.23
C ARG A 14 6.47 -12.94 1.61
N LEU A 15 6.56 -12.06 0.61
CA LEU A 15 7.83 -11.66 0.01
C LEU A 15 8.77 -11.06 1.06
N THR A 16 8.24 -10.18 1.90
CA THR A 16 9.00 -9.55 2.98
C THR A 16 9.55 -10.60 3.96
N ARG A 17 8.71 -11.56 4.39
CA ARG A 17 9.13 -12.65 5.29
C ARG A 17 10.14 -13.61 4.64
N ALA A 18 10.11 -13.76 3.32
CA ALA A 18 11.10 -14.52 2.57
C ALA A 18 12.43 -13.76 2.33
N GLY A 19 12.58 -12.55 2.89
CA GLY A 19 13.77 -11.72 2.71
C GLY A 19 13.84 -10.98 1.37
N LEU A 20 12.78 -11.02 0.57
CA LEU A 20 12.69 -10.39 -0.75
C LEU A 20 12.01 -9.01 -0.71
N GLY A 21 11.79 -8.47 0.48
CA GLY A 21 11.13 -7.18 0.71
C GLY A 21 12.05 -5.96 0.55
N GLY A 22 13.02 -5.99 -0.34
CA GLY A 22 13.92 -4.87 -0.61
C GLY A 22 13.35 -3.85 -1.60
N SER A 23 14.22 -2.93 -2.05
CA SER A 23 13.87 -2.00 -3.10
C SER A 23 13.79 -2.70 -4.47
N ILE A 24 12.81 -2.30 -5.27
CA ILE A 24 12.64 -2.78 -6.64
C ILE A 24 13.08 -1.66 -7.58
N ASP A 25 14.01 -1.95 -8.47
CA ASP A 25 14.53 -1.00 -9.48
C ASP A 25 14.93 0.36 -8.85
N GLY A 26 15.66 0.32 -7.74
CA GLY A 26 16.08 1.49 -6.98
C GLY A 26 15.03 2.07 -6.04
N GLY A 27 13.79 1.59 -6.07
CA GLY A 27 12.72 1.92 -5.10
C GLY A 27 12.27 3.37 -5.09
N ARG A 28 12.47 4.12 -6.19
CA ARG A 28 12.10 5.54 -6.31
C ARG A 28 10.66 5.77 -6.75
N GLN A 29 10.03 4.76 -7.34
CA GLN A 29 8.64 4.83 -7.74
C GLN A 29 7.73 5.02 -6.51
N PHE A 30 6.73 5.91 -6.65
CA PHE A 30 5.76 6.15 -5.59
C PHE A 30 4.70 5.06 -5.52
N VAL A 31 4.37 4.68 -4.30
CA VAL A 31 3.28 3.76 -3.98
C VAL A 31 2.15 4.55 -3.34
N SER A 32 0.97 4.49 -3.96
CA SER A 32 -0.27 4.94 -3.35
C SER A 32 -0.97 3.76 -2.70
N TRP A 33 -1.49 3.99 -1.52
CA TRP A 33 -2.10 2.95 -0.69
C TRP A 33 -3.28 3.51 0.09
N ILE A 34 -4.09 2.64 0.65
CA ILE A 34 -5.11 2.98 1.65
C ILE A 34 -5.32 1.79 2.56
N HIS A 35 -5.54 2.03 3.84
CA HIS A 35 -5.92 1.00 4.79
C HIS A 35 -7.38 0.56 4.56
N GLU A 36 -7.70 -0.72 4.75
CA GLU A 36 -9.04 -1.26 4.55
C GLU A 36 -10.14 -0.50 5.31
N ARG A 37 -9.87 -0.14 6.57
CA ARG A 37 -10.82 0.64 7.39
C ARG A 37 -11.09 2.02 6.80
N ASP A 38 -10.04 2.71 6.40
CA ASP A 38 -10.18 4.04 5.80
C ASP A 38 -10.88 3.97 4.45
N TYR A 39 -10.69 2.88 3.70
CA TYR A 39 -11.41 2.66 2.45
C TYR A 39 -12.92 2.57 2.70
N VAL A 40 -13.35 1.70 3.64
CA VAL A 40 -14.77 1.54 3.98
C VAL A 40 -15.36 2.84 4.50
N ARG A 41 -14.68 3.51 5.44
CA ARG A 41 -15.12 4.81 5.99
C ARG A 41 -15.20 5.90 4.92
N ALA A 42 -14.27 5.92 3.96
CA ALA A 42 -14.32 6.87 2.85
C ALA A 42 -15.51 6.62 1.93
N VAL A 43 -15.81 5.35 1.64
CA VAL A 43 -17.00 4.99 0.85
C VAL A 43 -18.29 5.41 1.59
N GLU A 44 -18.42 5.09 2.88
CA GLU A 44 -19.56 5.50 3.71
C GLU A 44 -19.71 7.03 3.73
N PHE A 45 -18.61 7.75 3.95
CA PHE A 45 -18.59 9.21 3.93
C PHE A 45 -19.07 9.79 2.60
N LEU A 46 -18.64 9.21 1.48
CA LEU A 46 -19.05 9.65 0.14
C LEU A 46 -20.52 9.37 -0.15
N LEU A 47 -21.05 8.24 0.34
CA LEU A 47 -22.48 7.89 0.17
C LEU A 47 -23.41 8.82 0.95
N GLU A 48 -22.94 9.45 2.02
CA GLU A 48 -23.69 10.41 2.82
C GLU A 48 -23.56 11.87 2.32
N ARG A 49 -22.80 12.10 1.22
CA ARG A 49 -22.47 13.43 0.72
C ARG A 49 -23.00 13.65 -0.71
N ASP A 50 -24.14 14.33 -0.81
CA ASP A 50 -24.74 14.72 -2.09
C ASP A 50 -24.09 15.96 -2.74
N ASP A 51 -23.23 16.65 -1.99
CA ASP A 51 -22.52 17.86 -2.42
C ASP A 51 -21.18 17.57 -3.13
N LEU A 52 -20.73 16.32 -3.14
CA LEU A 52 -19.51 15.89 -3.82
C LEU A 52 -19.85 15.26 -5.17
N ASP A 53 -19.42 15.92 -6.24
CA ASP A 53 -19.64 15.46 -7.60
C ASP A 53 -18.31 15.15 -8.31
N GLY A 54 -18.37 14.27 -9.33
CA GLY A 54 -17.23 13.88 -10.12
C GLY A 54 -16.35 12.78 -9.51
N PRO A 55 -15.17 12.50 -10.12
CA PRO A 55 -14.28 11.43 -9.70
C PRO A 55 -13.59 11.78 -8.37
N VAL A 56 -13.53 10.80 -7.46
CA VAL A 56 -12.88 10.94 -6.16
C VAL A 56 -11.75 9.91 -6.03
N ASN A 57 -10.55 10.39 -5.74
CA ASN A 57 -9.42 9.53 -5.42
C ASN A 57 -9.52 9.03 -3.98
N VAL A 58 -9.69 7.74 -3.81
CA VAL A 58 -9.72 7.08 -2.50
C VAL A 58 -8.36 6.48 -2.21
N ALA A 59 -7.48 7.28 -1.62
CA ALA A 59 -6.11 6.93 -1.26
C ALA A 59 -5.74 7.57 0.06
N ALA A 60 -4.73 7.02 0.77
CA ALA A 60 -4.16 7.66 1.94
C ALA A 60 -3.44 8.96 1.55
N PRO A 61 -3.36 9.95 2.47
CA PRO A 61 -2.83 11.28 2.14
C PRO A 61 -1.33 11.31 1.87
N GLN A 62 -0.60 10.28 2.27
CA GLN A 62 0.86 10.23 2.16
C GLN A 62 1.33 9.06 1.28
N PRO A 63 1.35 9.24 -0.06
CA PRO A 63 2.07 8.31 -0.93
C PRO A 63 3.58 8.42 -0.64
N LEU A 64 4.29 7.30 -0.71
CA LEU A 64 5.71 7.27 -0.38
C LEU A 64 6.50 6.44 -1.40
N PRO A 65 7.84 6.67 -1.52
CA PRO A 65 8.69 5.85 -2.36
C PRO A 65 8.63 4.38 -1.97
N GLN A 66 8.71 3.49 -2.94
CA GLN A 66 8.61 2.04 -2.75
C GLN A 66 9.65 1.52 -1.73
N ARG A 67 10.88 2.05 -1.75
CA ARG A 67 11.92 1.69 -0.77
C ARG A 67 11.49 1.97 0.66
N ASP A 68 10.84 3.12 0.89
CA ASP A 68 10.37 3.53 2.23
C ASP A 68 9.13 2.74 2.64
N PHE A 69 8.26 2.45 1.66
CA PHE A 69 7.10 1.57 1.83
C PHE A 69 7.52 0.17 2.31
N MET A 70 8.49 -0.45 1.62
CA MET A 70 8.99 -1.77 1.99
C MET A 70 9.82 -1.76 3.27
N ALA A 71 10.58 -0.68 3.54
CA ALA A 71 11.32 -0.55 4.79
C ALA A 71 10.38 -0.53 6.01
N ALA A 72 9.29 0.21 5.94
CA ALA A 72 8.27 0.25 7.00
C ALA A 72 7.57 -1.11 7.16
N LEU A 73 7.29 -1.81 6.06
CA LEU A 73 6.70 -3.15 6.09
C LEU A 73 7.65 -4.17 6.74
N ARG A 74 8.95 -4.15 6.39
CA ARG A 74 9.95 -5.00 7.04
C ARG A 74 10.03 -4.74 8.54
N ALA A 75 10.08 -3.46 8.93
CA ALA A 75 10.12 -3.08 10.34
C ALA A 75 8.87 -3.60 11.09
N ALA A 76 7.68 -3.48 10.51
CA ALA A 76 6.44 -4.00 11.08
C ALA A 76 6.43 -5.53 11.18
N ALA A 77 7.00 -6.23 10.19
CA ALA A 77 7.10 -7.69 10.14
C ALA A 77 8.26 -8.27 10.98
N GLY A 78 9.14 -7.43 11.54
CA GLY A 78 10.32 -7.87 12.29
C GLY A 78 11.40 -8.50 11.41
N VAL A 79 11.47 -8.15 10.13
CA VAL A 79 12.44 -8.69 9.16
C VAL A 79 13.55 -7.66 8.91
N PRO A 80 14.79 -7.92 9.39
CA PRO A 80 15.86 -6.91 9.30
C PRO A 80 16.45 -6.78 7.89
N VAL A 81 16.34 -7.83 7.06
CA VAL A 81 16.98 -7.88 5.73
C VAL A 81 15.92 -7.84 4.63
N GLY A 82 16.18 -7.05 3.59
CA GLY A 82 15.42 -7.04 2.37
C GLY A 82 16.38 -6.98 1.17
N LEU A 83 16.47 -8.08 0.43
CA LEU A 83 17.30 -8.13 -0.76
C LEU A 83 16.71 -7.22 -1.85
N PRO A 84 17.51 -6.34 -2.45
CA PRO A 84 17.06 -5.52 -3.57
C PRO A 84 16.75 -6.44 -4.77
N THR A 85 15.67 -6.09 -5.47
CA THR A 85 15.18 -6.87 -6.60
C THR A 85 15.30 -6.03 -7.87
N THR A 86 15.85 -6.62 -8.93
CA THR A 86 15.86 -6.00 -10.26
C THR A 86 14.46 -6.10 -10.88
N ARG A 87 14.19 -5.24 -11.86
CA ARG A 87 12.88 -5.17 -12.53
C ARG A 87 12.43 -6.53 -13.08
N TRP A 88 13.34 -7.24 -13.80
CA TRP A 88 13.02 -8.55 -14.38
C TRP A 88 12.74 -9.63 -13.32
N MET A 89 13.44 -9.60 -12.18
CA MET A 89 13.17 -10.51 -11.05
C MET A 89 11.81 -10.22 -10.43
N ALA A 90 11.42 -8.94 -10.34
CA ALA A 90 10.09 -8.55 -9.86
C ALA A 90 8.99 -9.02 -10.84
N GLU A 91 9.23 -8.94 -12.16
CA GLU A 91 8.31 -9.42 -13.19
C GLU A 91 8.12 -10.94 -13.11
N VAL A 92 9.20 -11.69 -12.97
CA VAL A 92 9.15 -13.16 -12.78
C VAL A 92 8.44 -13.52 -11.48
N GLY A 93 8.78 -12.86 -10.37
CA GLY A 93 8.13 -13.09 -9.08
C GLY A 93 6.64 -12.76 -9.09
N ALA A 94 6.23 -11.68 -9.73
CA ALA A 94 4.83 -11.31 -9.90
C ALA A 94 4.06 -12.33 -10.74
N PHE A 95 4.66 -12.86 -11.79
CA PHE A 95 4.08 -13.93 -12.61
C PHE A 95 3.80 -15.20 -11.78
N PHE A 96 4.76 -15.63 -10.97
CA PHE A 96 4.59 -16.79 -10.08
C PHE A 96 3.57 -16.57 -8.96
N LEU A 97 3.40 -15.33 -8.50
CA LEU A 97 2.44 -14.97 -7.45
C LEU A 97 1.04 -14.64 -7.98
N GLY A 98 0.84 -14.65 -9.31
CA GLY A 98 -0.42 -14.25 -9.93
C GLY A 98 -0.80 -12.79 -9.71
N THR A 99 0.18 -11.94 -9.41
CA THR A 99 -0.01 -10.51 -9.16
C THR A 99 0.39 -9.71 -10.41
N GLU A 100 -0.41 -8.73 -10.78
CA GLU A 100 -0.08 -7.85 -11.91
C GLU A 100 1.17 -7.02 -11.60
N THR A 101 2.19 -7.17 -12.41
CA THR A 101 3.48 -6.48 -12.31
C THR A 101 3.34 -4.96 -12.34
N GLU A 102 2.30 -4.46 -13.02
CA GLU A 102 2.00 -3.03 -13.11
C GLU A 102 1.73 -2.36 -11.75
N LEU A 103 1.19 -3.10 -10.78
CA LEU A 103 0.91 -2.57 -9.44
C LEU A 103 2.18 -2.25 -8.66
N VAL A 104 3.27 -2.95 -8.97
CA VAL A 104 4.54 -2.86 -8.24
C VAL A 104 5.53 -1.94 -8.92
N LEU A 105 5.51 -1.85 -10.26
CA LEU A 105 6.50 -1.15 -11.06
C LEU A 105 6.07 0.26 -11.50
N LYS A 106 4.78 0.53 -11.62
CA LYS A 106 4.30 1.87 -12.00
C LYS A 106 4.31 2.83 -10.80
N SER A 107 4.95 3.97 -11.00
CA SER A 107 4.89 5.08 -10.04
C SER A 107 3.51 5.70 -10.05
N ARG A 108 2.84 5.68 -8.91
CA ARG A 108 1.52 6.32 -8.72
C ARG A 108 1.57 7.19 -7.47
N ARG A 109 1.49 8.50 -7.69
CA ARG A 109 1.43 9.48 -6.61
C ARG A 109 0.02 10.09 -6.58
N VAL A 110 -0.91 9.37 -5.94
CA VAL A 110 -2.30 9.79 -5.80
C VAL A 110 -2.50 10.40 -4.42
N VAL A 111 -3.12 11.57 -4.37
CA VAL A 111 -3.52 12.25 -3.12
C VAL A 111 -5.05 12.42 -3.09
N PRO A 112 -5.68 12.25 -1.92
CA PRO A 112 -7.14 12.31 -1.77
C PRO A 112 -7.62 13.75 -1.59
N GLY A 113 -7.35 14.63 -2.54
CA GLY A 113 -7.65 16.06 -2.43
C GLY A 113 -9.12 16.35 -2.15
N CYS A 114 -10.05 15.64 -2.79
CA CYS A 114 -11.47 15.80 -2.56
C CYS A 114 -11.89 15.38 -1.15
N LEU A 115 -11.43 14.23 -0.66
CA LEU A 115 -11.73 13.75 0.70
C LEU A 115 -11.18 14.70 1.76
N LEU A 116 -9.93 15.16 1.61
CA LEU A 116 -9.31 16.10 2.54
C LEU A 116 -10.04 17.45 2.54
N GLY A 117 -10.37 17.98 1.36
CA GLY A 117 -11.13 19.22 1.22
C GLY A 117 -12.54 19.14 1.80
N ALA A 118 -13.16 17.96 1.80
CA ALA A 118 -14.47 17.70 2.39
C ALA A 118 -14.43 17.43 3.90
N GLY A 119 -13.24 17.39 4.52
CA GLY A 119 -13.08 17.19 5.97
C GLY A 119 -13.02 15.74 6.41
N PHE A 120 -12.80 14.79 5.49
CA PHE A 120 -12.60 13.38 5.86
C PHE A 120 -11.34 13.21 6.70
N ARG A 121 -11.43 12.47 7.79
CA ARG A 121 -10.30 12.15 8.67
C ARG A 121 -9.90 10.70 8.54
N PHE A 122 -8.66 10.47 8.13
CA PHE A 122 -8.06 9.14 8.04
C PHE A 122 -7.70 8.62 9.45
N GLU A 123 -7.99 7.36 9.71
CA GLU A 123 -7.53 6.63 10.90
C GLU A 123 -6.04 6.26 10.74
N PHE A 124 -5.64 5.90 9.53
CA PHE A 124 -4.26 5.57 9.17
C PHE A 124 -3.73 6.51 8.08
N PRO A 125 -3.35 7.75 8.44
CA PRO A 125 -2.83 8.70 7.46
C PRO A 125 -1.40 8.37 7.00
N ASP A 126 -0.60 7.65 7.79
CA ASP A 126 0.74 7.24 7.48
C ASP A 126 0.89 5.71 7.35
N TRP A 127 1.81 5.29 6.46
CA TRP A 127 2.02 3.88 6.16
C TRP A 127 2.61 3.09 7.33
N THR A 128 3.44 3.70 8.15
CA THR A 128 4.11 3.00 9.26
C THR A 128 3.10 2.46 10.26
N ALA A 129 2.11 3.26 10.64
CA ALA A 129 1.02 2.85 11.52
C ALA A 129 0.11 1.80 10.85
N ALA A 130 -0.24 2.02 9.58
CA ALA A 130 -1.05 1.08 8.81
C ALA A 130 -0.38 -0.30 8.67
N ALA A 131 0.91 -0.33 8.33
CA ALA A 131 1.66 -1.58 8.19
C ALA A 131 1.71 -2.37 9.50
N ARG A 132 1.89 -1.70 10.64
CA ARG A 132 1.88 -2.36 11.96
C ARG A 132 0.53 -2.99 12.28
N ASP A 133 -0.57 -2.29 12.05
CA ASP A 133 -1.92 -2.82 12.27
C ASP A 133 -2.20 -4.02 11.37
N LEU A 134 -1.92 -3.90 10.07
CA LEU A 134 -2.14 -4.97 9.09
C LEU A 134 -1.29 -6.22 9.40
N VAL A 135 -0.02 -6.05 9.77
CA VAL A 135 0.85 -7.17 10.16
C VAL A 135 0.35 -7.83 11.45
N ALA A 136 -0.08 -7.04 12.44
CA ALA A 136 -0.61 -7.58 13.70
C ALA A 136 -1.84 -8.46 13.51
N ARG A 137 -2.70 -8.13 12.55
CA ARG A 137 -3.90 -8.93 12.19
C ARG A 137 -3.60 -10.20 11.42
N ARG A 138 -2.34 -10.35 10.91
CA ARG A 138 -1.88 -11.51 10.14
C ARG A 138 -0.95 -12.43 10.94
N LYS A 139 -0.89 -12.26 12.24
CA LYS A 139 -0.18 -13.17 13.15
C LYS A 139 -0.98 -14.43 13.46
#